data_7b5672cad180b8839ff2a7ae6e84e74f
#
_entry.id   7b5672cad180b8839ff2a7ae6e84e74f
#
_cell.length_a   1.000
_cell.length_b   1.000
_cell.length_c   1.000
_cell.angle_alpha   90.00
_cell.angle_beta   90.00
_cell.angle_gamma   90.00
#
_symmetry.space_group_name_H-M   'P 1'
#
loop_
_entity.id
_entity.type
_entity.pdbx_description
1 polymer ?
#
loop_
_entity_poly.entity_id
_entity_poly.type
_entity_poly.pdbx_seq_one_letter_code
_entity_poly.pdbx_strand_id
1 'polypeptide(L)' 'MLIHNVFGRHIGVKREGDHWLVFRADLTERKFSRLYDIVIPDDMTEDEIPGWLSDIFHEAATERHPDVKRIR' A
#
# COMPACT_ATOMS: atom_id res chain seq x y z
N MET A 1 8.09 -8.34 -0.01
CA MET A 1 7.00 -7.40 -0.26
C MET A 1 6.35 -7.00 1.05
N LEU A 2 6.08 -5.72 1.22
CA LEU A 2 5.39 -5.21 2.39
C LEU A 2 3.90 -5.14 2.10
N ILE A 3 3.07 -5.73 2.95
CA ILE A 3 1.62 -5.68 2.77
C ILE A 3 1.03 -4.76 3.82
N HIS A 4 0.20 -3.83 3.37
CA HIS A 4 -0.50 -2.88 4.23
C HIS A 4 -2.00 -3.06 4.12
N ASN A 5 -2.69 -2.94 5.24
CA ASN A 5 -4.15 -2.80 5.24
C ASN A 5 -4.45 -1.31 5.12
N VAL A 6 -4.94 -0.90 3.96
CA VAL A 6 -5.22 0.50 3.66
C VAL A 6 -6.73 0.68 3.63
N PHE A 7 -7.28 1.08 4.77
CA PHE A 7 -8.73 1.27 4.95
C PHE A 7 -9.56 0.06 4.50
N GLY A 8 -9.10 -1.14 4.88
CA GLY A 8 -9.75 -2.40 4.54
C GLY A 8 -9.28 -3.06 3.25
N ARG A 9 -8.45 -2.38 2.46
CA ARG A 9 -7.88 -2.93 1.23
C ARG A 9 -6.44 -3.32 1.46
N HIS A 10 -6.02 -4.42 0.85
CA HIS A 10 -4.63 -4.86 0.95
C HIS A 10 -3.81 -4.30 -0.20
N ILE A 11 -2.78 -3.54 0.13
CA ILE A 11 -1.86 -2.93 -0.83
C ILE A 11 -0.46 -3.46 -0.56
N GLY A 12 0.16 -4.05 -1.57
CA GLY A 12 1.53 -4.54 -1.48
C GLY A 12 2.50 -3.51 -2.05
N VAL A 13 3.64 -3.35 -1.40
CA VAL A 13 4.71 -2.47 -1.86
C VAL A 13 6.01 -3.26 -1.89
N LYS A 14 6.75 -3.13 -2.98
CA LYS A 14 8.02 -3.82 -3.14
C LYS A 14 9.08 -2.84 -3.63
N ARG A 15 10.26 -2.89 -3.00
CA ARG A 15 11.42 -2.16 -3.49
C ARG A 15 12.11 -2.94 -4.60
N GLU A 16 12.31 -2.31 -5.74
CA GLU A 16 13.04 -2.92 -6.84
C GLU A 16 14.03 -1.90 -7.39
N GLY A 17 15.32 -2.14 -7.16
CA GLY A 17 16.35 -1.17 -7.47
C GLY A 17 16.10 0.14 -6.73
N ASP A 18 15.98 1.23 -7.46
CA ASP A 18 15.72 2.56 -6.91
C ASP A 18 14.24 2.93 -6.87
N HIS A 19 13.36 1.99 -7.23
CA HIS A 19 11.93 2.27 -7.37
C HIS A 19 11.07 1.46 -6.41
N TRP A 20 9.92 2.04 -6.05
CA TRP A 20 8.87 1.33 -5.34
C TRP A 20 7.82 0.86 -6.34
N LEU A 21 7.39 -0.39 -6.20
CA LEU A 21 6.30 -0.97 -6.99
C LEU A 21 5.08 -1.14 -6.08
N VAL A 22 3.91 -0.77 -6.58
CA VAL A 22 2.66 -0.84 -5.82
C VAL A 22 1.74 -1.85 -6.46
N PHE A 23 1.14 -2.71 -5.64
CA PHE A 23 0.26 -3.78 -6.08
C PHE A 23 -1.02 -3.79 -5.26
N ARG A 24 -2.12 -4.13 -5.91
CA ARG A 24 -3.32 -4.54 -5.21
C ARG A 24 -3.12 -6.01 -4.84
N ALA A 25 -3.18 -6.32 -3.55
CA ALA A 25 -2.97 -7.67 -3.06
C ALA A 25 -4.30 -8.34 -2.73
N ASP A 26 -4.54 -9.51 -3.31
CA ASP A 26 -5.65 -10.38 -2.93
C ASP A 26 -5.05 -11.56 -2.16
N LEU A 27 -5.11 -11.49 -0.83
CA LEU A 27 -4.52 -12.50 0.03
C LEU A 27 -5.29 -13.81 0.01
N THR A 28 -6.58 -13.78 -0.33
CA THR A 28 -7.41 -14.98 -0.43
C THR A 28 -7.02 -15.83 -1.62
N GLU A 29 -6.86 -15.19 -2.77
CA GLU A 29 -6.46 -15.87 -4.01
C GLU A 29 -4.96 -15.86 -4.24
N ARG A 30 -4.21 -15.16 -3.39
CA ARG A 30 -2.75 -14.98 -3.51
C ARG A 30 -2.35 -14.36 -4.84
N LYS A 31 -3.11 -13.38 -5.28
CA LYS A 31 -2.85 -12.66 -6.51
C LYS A 31 -2.43 -11.22 -6.25
N PHE A 32 -1.54 -10.72 -7.10
CA PHE A 32 -1.06 -9.36 -7.02
C PHE A 32 -1.27 -8.70 -8.38
N SER A 33 -1.96 -7.57 -8.39
CA SER A 33 -2.19 -6.79 -9.62
C SER A 33 -1.45 -5.48 -9.52
N ARG A 34 -0.63 -5.16 -10.51
CA ARG A 34 0.16 -3.93 -10.52
C ARG A 34 -0.72 -2.70 -10.60
N LEU A 35 -0.48 -1.74 -9.71
CA LEU A 35 -1.15 -0.45 -9.72
C LEU A 35 -0.21 0.59 -10.33
N TYR A 36 -0.35 0.84 -11.62
CA TYR A 36 0.53 1.77 -12.35
C TYR A 36 0.22 3.24 -12.08
N ASP A 37 -0.99 3.53 -11.63
CA ASP A 37 -1.46 4.89 -11.33
C ASP A 37 -0.85 5.46 -10.06
N ILE A 38 -0.32 4.60 -9.21
CA ILE A 38 0.20 4.98 -7.89
C ILE A 38 1.72 4.87 -7.94
N VAL A 39 2.38 6.01 -7.78
CA VAL A 39 3.84 6.08 -7.83
C VAL A 39 4.35 6.64 -6.50
N ILE A 40 5.04 5.79 -5.75
CA ILE A 40 5.68 6.20 -4.49
C ILE A 40 7.01 6.87 -4.84
N PRO A 41 7.32 8.06 -4.28
CA PRO A 41 8.62 8.70 -4.52
C PRO A 41 9.79 7.76 -4.19
N ASP A 42 10.81 7.76 -5.05
CA ASP A 42 11.93 6.82 -4.92
C ASP A 42 12.73 7.01 -3.62
N ASP A 43 12.76 8.22 -3.10
CA ASP A 43 13.48 8.57 -1.88
C ASP A 43 12.69 8.30 -0.60
N MET A 44 11.45 7.86 -0.72
CA MET A 44 10.63 7.54 0.44
C MET A 44 11.12 6.30 1.15
N THR A 45 11.17 6.34 2.48
CA THR A 45 11.57 5.19 3.29
C THR A 45 10.37 4.30 3.60
N GLU A 46 10.67 3.07 3.99
CA GLU A 46 9.66 2.08 4.39
C GLU A 46 8.72 2.62 5.48
N ASP A 47 9.29 3.35 6.45
CA ASP A 47 8.53 3.89 7.58
C ASP A 47 7.57 5.02 7.18
N GLU A 48 7.82 5.68 6.07
CA GLU A 48 7.00 6.77 5.57
C GLU A 48 5.81 6.29 4.74
N ILE A 49 5.88 5.07 4.23
CA ILE A 49 4.88 4.52 3.31
C ILE A 49 3.47 4.47 3.90
N PRO A 50 3.25 4.01 5.15
CA PRO A 50 1.89 3.99 5.70
C PRO A 50 1.22 5.36 5.71
N GLY A 51 1.94 6.41 6.10
CA GLY A 51 1.42 7.77 6.08
C GLY A 51 1.12 8.27 4.68
N TRP A 52 1.99 7.96 3.72
CA TRP A 52 1.80 8.32 2.33
C TRP A 52 0.56 7.64 1.73
N LEU A 53 0.38 6.34 2.01
CA LEU A 53 -0.80 5.60 1.57
C LEU A 53 -2.07 6.15 2.21
N SER A 54 -2.00 6.55 3.48
CA SER A 54 -3.12 7.17 4.16
C SER A 54 -3.56 8.46 3.44
N ASP A 55 -2.61 9.28 3.02
CA ASP A 55 -2.91 10.53 2.32
C ASP A 55 -3.53 10.29 0.94
N ILE A 56 -3.06 9.27 0.23
CA ILE A 56 -3.57 8.93 -1.11
C ILE A 56 -4.97 8.33 -1.04
N PHE A 57 -5.21 7.46 -0.07
CA PHE A 57 -6.44 6.68 0.02
C PHE A 57 -7.41 7.15 1.09
N HIS A 58 -7.19 8.32 1.70
CA HIS A 58 -7.99 8.75 2.85
C HIS A 58 -9.50 8.80 2.57
N GLU A 59 -9.92 9.04 1.34
CA GLU A 59 -11.33 9.03 0.96
C GLU A 59 -11.97 7.66 1.09
N ALA A 60 -11.16 6.60 1.14
CA ALA A 60 -11.65 5.24 1.34
C ALA A 60 -11.80 4.87 2.82
N ALA A 61 -11.42 5.76 3.74
CA ALA A 61 -11.55 5.50 5.17
C ALA A 61 -13.01 5.34 5.58
N THR A 62 -13.27 4.35 6.43
CA THR A 62 -14.61 4.07 6.95
C THR A 62 -14.54 3.93 8.47
N GLU A 63 -15.69 3.88 9.14
CA GLU A 63 -15.75 3.66 10.57
C GLU A 63 -15.12 2.31 10.98
N ARG A 64 -15.23 1.31 10.12
CA ARG A 64 -14.66 -0.03 10.39
C ARG A 64 -13.16 -0.09 10.12
N HIS A 65 -12.66 0.73 9.18
CA HIS A 65 -11.27 0.72 8.74
C HIS A 65 -10.76 2.16 8.64
N PRO A 66 -10.56 2.82 9.80
CA PRO A 66 -10.15 4.22 9.80
C PRO A 66 -8.65 4.45 9.60
N ASP A 67 -7.85 3.39 9.67
CA ASP A 67 -6.39 3.49 9.68
C ASP A 67 -5.71 2.69 8.57
N VAL A 68 -4.45 3.04 8.30
CA VAL A 68 -3.55 2.25 7.49
C VAL A 68 -2.60 1.50 8.42
N LYS A 69 -2.50 0.19 8.27
CA LYS A 69 -1.63 -0.65 9.10
C LYS A 69 -0.80 -1.59 8.25
N ARG A 70 0.47 -1.74 8.60
CA ARG A 70 1.32 -2.75 8.00
C ARG A 70 1.02 -4.11 8.65
N ILE A 71 0.75 -5.13 7.84
CA ILE A 71 0.44 -6.48 8.32
C ILE A 71 1.50 -7.52 7.98
N ARG A 72 2.38 -7.22 7.02
CA ARG A 72 3.50 -8.12 6.66
C ARG A 72 4.73 -7.36 6.23
#